data_d7589d520a302fde83bc35f7b94b41ec
#
_entry.id   d7589d520a302fde83bc35f7b94b41ec
#
_cell.length_a   1.000
_cell.length_b   1.000
_cell.length_c   1.000
_cell.angle_alpha   90.00
_cell.angle_beta   90.00
_cell.angle_gamma   90.00
#
_symmetry.space_group_name_H-M   'P 1'
#
loop_
_entity.id
_entity.type
_entity.pdbx_description
1 polymer ?
#
loop_
_entity_poly.entity_id
_entity_poly.type
_entity_poly.pdbx_seq_one_letter_code
_entity_poly.pdbx_strand_id
1 'polypeptide(L)'
;MNEQDSLHMKGLLSRQGYLETKDDGEADLVLFVTCSIREKAVQKVFSDLGRVRQRLEDNPQLLVGVCGCVAQQEKENLFKRFPFIDLVFGPDAIKNLPEMIAKAKQEKTKNEKVRILNTQFSSQKDFEFINLVNPHEEESRIKAFVNIQKGCDNVCSFCIVPRVRGREVSRPSQEIIQEIKALVGMGVKEVTLLGQNVNSYGLKDRGELQFSELLQEIANQTNLERLRFTTSHPKDVGSDLIKLFGELTILCPSFHLPVQSGSNRVLKDMRRQYTREHYLEIIQQLKEIKSNMAFTTDFIVGFPSETEEEFEETISLLNQVGFDMSFCFAYSERPGTAAARMPDRLSVAEKKHRLDILQTRQKQIALEKNKAREGKVEEVLVESFDALKMNWAGRSRSNKIVHFPQEKESVKEDLTGKYIDVKVIKANHFSLMGEVFNESTGFRRIHSSEGDRTYN
;
A
#
# COMPACT_ATOMS: atom_id res chain seq x y z
N MET A 1 0.90 -2.52 -3.68
CA MET A 1 1.68 -3.42 -4.57
C MET A 1 1.10 -4.83 -4.64
N ASN A 2 1.09 -5.66 -3.56
CA ASN A 2 0.54 -7.04 -3.67
C ASN A 2 -0.95 -7.07 -4.06
N GLU A 3 -1.74 -6.15 -3.57
CA GLU A 3 -3.14 -6.00 -3.98
C GLU A 3 -3.24 -5.70 -5.48
N GLN A 4 -2.40 -4.79 -5.97
CA GLN A 4 -2.30 -4.49 -7.40
C GLN A 4 -1.79 -5.68 -8.20
N ASP A 5 -0.79 -6.43 -7.68
CA ASP A 5 -0.32 -7.67 -8.32
C ASP A 5 -1.47 -8.71 -8.41
N SER A 6 -2.31 -8.82 -7.36
CA SER A 6 -3.51 -9.68 -7.37
C SER A 6 -4.55 -9.26 -8.39
N LEU A 7 -4.88 -7.97 -8.43
CA LEU A 7 -5.83 -7.42 -9.42
C LEU A 7 -5.35 -7.65 -10.85
N HIS A 8 -4.05 -7.47 -11.08
CA HIS A 8 -3.43 -7.75 -12.36
C HIS A 8 -3.57 -9.21 -12.78
N MET A 9 -3.28 -10.15 -11.87
CA MET A 9 -3.46 -11.57 -12.15
C MET A 9 -4.93 -11.92 -12.41
N LYS A 10 -5.87 -11.38 -11.62
CA LYS A 10 -7.32 -11.54 -11.87
C LYS A 10 -7.72 -11.07 -13.27
N GLY A 11 -7.27 -9.89 -13.68
CA GLY A 11 -7.55 -9.36 -15.01
C GLY A 11 -6.99 -10.23 -16.14
N LEU A 12 -5.76 -10.77 -16.00
CA LEU A 12 -5.18 -11.70 -16.97
C LEU A 12 -5.97 -13.01 -17.05
N LEU A 13 -6.36 -13.55 -15.91
CA LEU A 13 -7.10 -14.81 -15.81
C LEU A 13 -8.53 -14.69 -16.34
N SER A 14 -9.22 -13.59 -16.03
CA SER A 14 -10.57 -13.31 -16.54
C SER A 14 -10.61 -13.28 -18.09
N ARG A 15 -9.58 -12.69 -18.73
CA ARG A 15 -9.44 -12.70 -20.20
C ARG A 15 -9.23 -14.09 -20.78
N GLN A 16 -8.79 -15.05 -19.96
CA GLN A 16 -8.64 -16.47 -20.33
C GLN A 16 -9.85 -17.33 -19.93
N GLY A 17 -10.95 -16.70 -19.50
CA GLY A 17 -12.19 -17.38 -19.14
C GLY A 17 -12.22 -17.96 -17.72
N TYR A 18 -11.27 -17.60 -16.84
CA TYR A 18 -11.34 -17.97 -15.43
C TYR A 18 -12.31 -17.07 -14.67
N LEU A 19 -13.07 -17.67 -13.78
CA LEU A 19 -13.96 -16.97 -12.86
C LEU A 19 -13.38 -17.02 -11.44
N GLU A 20 -13.54 -15.94 -10.68
CA GLU A 20 -13.19 -15.94 -9.27
C GLU A 20 -14.27 -16.67 -8.46
N THR A 21 -13.85 -17.61 -7.61
CA THR A 21 -14.74 -18.27 -6.65
C THR A 21 -14.37 -17.94 -5.21
N LYS A 22 -15.39 -17.87 -4.35
CA LYS A 22 -15.22 -17.77 -2.89
C LYS A 22 -15.18 -19.16 -2.22
N ASP A 23 -15.60 -20.18 -2.95
CA ASP A 23 -15.55 -21.56 -2.48
C ASP A 23 -14.22 -22.19 -2.84
N ASP A 24 -13.40 -22.38 -1.84
CA ASP A 24 -12.12 -23.03 -2.01
C ASP A 24 -12.25 -24.44 -2.60
N GLY A 25 -13.35 -25.18 -2.33
CA GLY A 25 -13.58 -26.54 -2.80
C GLY A 25 -13.74 -26.65 -4.31
N GLU A 26 -14.28 -25.61 -4.96
CA GLU A 26 -14.58 -25.58 -6.40
C GLU A 26 -13.43 -25.03 -7.25
N ALA A 27 -12.34 -24.56 -6.64
CA ALA A 27 -11.26 -23.93 -7.39
C ALA A 27 -10.41 -24.94 -8.18
N ASP A 28 -10.15 -24.65 -9.46
CA ASP A 28 -9.19 -25.35 -10.33
C ASP A 28 -7.77 -24.77 -10.24
N LEU A 29 -7.66 -23.56 -9.74
CA LEU A 29 -6.40 -22.82 -9.57
C LEU A 29 -6.39 -22.03 -8.27
N VAL A 30 -5.35 -22.22 -7.47
CA VAL A 30 -5.09 -21.44 -6.25
C VAL A 30 -3.76 -20.73 -6.36
N LEU A 31 -3.77 -19.40 -6.26
CA LEU A 31 -2.57 -18.57 -6.30
C LEU A 31 -2.35 -17.84 -4.96
N PHE A 32 -1.21 -18.08 -4.34
CA PHE A 32 -0.78 -17.38 -3.12
C PHE A 32 0.09 -16.18 -3.47
N VAL A 33 -0.43 -14.97 -3.26
CA VAL A 33 0.33 -13.73 -3.45
C VAL A 33 1.09 -13.42 -2.17
N THR A 34 2.41 -13.40 -2.25
CA THR A 34 3.28 -13.37 -1.09
C THR A 34 4.03 -12.05 -0.91
N CYS A 35 4.20 -11.63 0.35
CA CYS A 35 4.98 -10.47 0.74
C CYS A 35 6.15 -10.88 1.63
N SER A 36 7.36 -10.42 1.32
CA SER A 36 8.57 -10.69 2.11
C SER A 36 8.83 -9.67 3.23
N ILE A 37 8.04 -8.58 3.31
CA ILE A 37 8.26 -7.49 4.28
C ILE A 37 7.91 -7.94 5.69
N ARG A 38 6.83 -8.73 5.85
CA ARG A 38 6.32 -9.17 7.16
C ARG A 38 6.51 -10.68 7.34
N GLU A 39 7.28 -11.07 8.33
CA GLU A 39 7.50 -12.49 8.64
C GLU A 39 6.21 -13.25 8.92
N LYS A 40 5.28 -12.65 9.69
CA LYS A 40 3.96 -13.25 9.93
C LYS A 40 3.18 -13.52 8.64
N ALA A 41 3.34 -12.70 7.60
CA ALA A 41 2.69 -12.94 6.32
C ALA A 41 3.29 -14.16 5.60
N VAL A 42 4.59 -14.34 5.68
CA VAL A 42 5.29 -15.54 5.15
C VAL A 42 4.82 -16.81 5.86
N GLN A 43 4.77 -16.78 7.20
CA GLN A 43 4.31 -17.91 8.02
C GLN A 43 2.84 -18.26 7.72
N LYS A 44 1.98 -17.25 7.55
CA LYS A 44 0.58 -17.47 7.16
C LYS A 44 0.47 -18.19 5.83
N VAL A 45 1.19 -17.73 4.80
CA VAL A 45 1.20 -18.42 3.48
C VAL A 45 1.63 -19.87 3.62
N PHE A 46 2.67 -20.17 4.42
CA PHE A 46 3.10 -21.55 4.63
C PHE A 46 2.07 -22.41 5.36
N SER A 47 1.31 -21.84 6.29
CA SER A 47 0.18 -22.51 6.94
C SER A 47 -0.97 -22.77 5.97
N ASP A 48 -1.30 -21.78 5.15
CA ASP A 48 -2.38 -21.89 4.18
C ASP A 48 -2.04 -22.91 3.07
N LEU A 49 -0.78 -22.96 2.62
CA LEU A 49 -0.28 -24.01 1.72
C LEU A 49 -0.45 -25.42 2.32
N GLY A 50 -0.24 -25.58 3.64
CA GLY A 50 -0.48 -26.85 4.32
C GLY A 50 -1.93 -27.34 4.20
N ARG A 51 -2.91 -26.41 4.23
CA ARG A 51 -4.34 -26.74 4.08
C ARG A 51 -4.69 -27.16 2.65
N VAL A 52 -4.08 -26.53 1.65
CA VAL A 52 -4.33 -26.88 0.23
C VAL A 52 -3.88 -28.30 -0.09
N ARG A 53 -2.92 -28.85 0.65
CA ARG A 53 -2.48 -30.24 0.44
C ARG A 53 -3.62 -31.26 0.57
N GLN A 54 -4.54 -31.07 1.51
CA GLN A 54 -5.71 -31.96 1.68
C GLN A 54 -6.62 -31.94 0.46
N ARG A 55 -6.80 -30.76 -0.15
CA ARG A 55 -7.65 -30.59 -1.34
C ARG A 55 -7.10 -31.26 -2.60
N LEU A 56 -5.79 -31.47 -2.68
CA LEU A 56 -5.18 -32.20 -3.78
C LEU A 56 -5.49 -33.71 -3.75
N GLU A 57 -5.91 -34.24 -2.61
CA GLU A 57 -6.41 -35.61 -2.47
C GLU A 57 -7.78 -35.74 -3.13
N ASP A 58 -8.64 -34.70 -3.01
CA ASP A 58 -9.99 -34.66 -3.61
C ASP A 58 -9.95 -34.19 -5.07
N ASN A 59 -9.05 -33.26 -5.43
CA ASN A 59 -8.89 -32.74 -6.78
C ASN A 59 -7.42 -32.78 -7.23
N PRO A 60 -6.94 -33.89 -7.81
CA PRO A 60 -5.55 -34.02 -8.28
C PRO A 60 -5.19 -33.07 -9.43
N GLN A 61 -6.20 -32.52 -10.13
CA GLN A 61 -5.99 -31.56 -11.24
C GLN A 61 -5.84 -30.11 -10.74
N LEU A 62 -6.12 -29.82 -9.48
CA LEU A 62 -5.93 -28.50 -8.89
C LEU A 62 -4.52 -27.99 -9.11
N LEU A 63 -4.37 -26.82 -9.73
CA LEU A 63 -3.10 -26.14 -9.87
C LEU A 63 -2.83 -25.25 -8.67
N VAL A 64 -1.62 -25.35 -8.10
CA VAL A 64 -1.19 -24.54 -6.94
C VAL A 64 0.00 -23.68 -7.33
N GLY A 65 -0.14 -22.37 -7.20
CA GLY A 65 0.91 -21.42 -7.50
C GLY A 65 1.27 -20.53 -6.31
N VAL A 66 2.55 -20.18 -6.19
CA VAL A 66 3.07 -19.18 -5.25
C VAL A 66 3.75 -18.08 -6.02
N CYS A 67 3.34 -16.84 -5.81
CA CYS A 67 3.88 -15.68 -6.51
C CYS A 67 4.26 -14.54 -5.56
N GLY A 68 4.94 -13.54 -6.12
CA GLY A 68 5.33 -12.33 -5.39
C GLY A 68 6.71 -12.41 -4.76
N CYS A 69 6.95 -11.56 -3.73
CA CYS A 69 8.30 -11.34 -3.20
C CYS A 69 8.91 -12.58 -2.52
N VAL A 70 8.11 -13.43 -1.85
CA VAL A 70 8.64 -14.67 -1.24
C VAL A 70 8.98 -15.69 -2.32
N ALA A 71 8.14 -15.81 -3.35
CA ALA A 71 8.44 -16.68 -4.50
C ALA A 71 9.75 -16.26 -5.18
N GLN A 72 9.95 -14.95 -5.37
CA GLN A 72 11.19 -14.39 -5.92
C GLN A 72 12.42 -14.65 -5.02
N GLN A 73 12.24 -14.67 -3.70
CA GLN A 73 13.31 -14.91 -2.74
C GLN A 73 13.68 -16.39 -2.63
N GLU A 74 12.67 -17.25 -2.44
CA GLU A 74 12.83 -18.67 -2.12
C GLU A 74 13.05 -19.57 -3.35
N LYS A 75 12.50 -19.17 -4.49
CA LYS A 75 12.68 -19.90 -5.76
C LYS A 75 12.43 -21.41 -5.64
N GLU A 76 13.38 -22.22 -6.08
CA GLU A 76 13.34 -23.68 -6.04
C GLU A 76 13.15 -24.27 -4.63
N ASN A 77 13.47 -23.53 -3.57
CA ASN A 77 13.31 -24.00 -2.19
C ASN A 77 11.83 -24.20 -1.84
N LEU A 78 10.92 -23.46 -2.48
CA LEU A 78 9.48 -23.68 -2.31
C LEU A 78 9.05 -25.05 -2.80
N PHE A 79 9.56 -25.53 -3.93
CA PHE A 79 9.28 -26.89 -4.42
C PHE A 79 9.87 -28.00 -3.54
N LYS A 80 11.02 -27.72 -2.87
CA LYS A 80 11.61 -28.68 -1.92
C LYS A 80 10.75 -28.79 -0.66
N ARG A 81 10.28 -27.64 -0.16
CA ARG A 81 9.49 -27.58 1.07
C ARG A 81 8.04 -28.03 0.87
N PHE A 82 7.47 -27.70 -0.27
CA PHE A 82 6.10 -28.00 -0.66
C PHE A 82 6.07 -28.66 -2.05
N PRO A 83 6.30 -30.00 -2.11
CA PRO A 83 6.46 -30.70 -3.39
C PRO A 83 5.24 -30.71 -4.31
N PHE A 84 4.10 -30.26 -3.81
CA PHE A 84 2.82 -30.18 -4.53
C PHE A 84 2.58 -28.82 -5.21
N ILE A 85 3.46 -27.84 -5.04
CA ILE A 85 3.38 -26.58 -5.76
C ILE A 85 3.74 -26.84 -7.24
N ASP A 86 2.92 -26.32 -8.13
CA ASP A 86 3.10 -26.42 -9.58
C ASP A 86 3.84 -25.21 -10.15
N LEU A 87 3.51 -24.00 -9.64
CA LEU A 87 3.98 -22.72 -10.18
C LEU A 87 4.68 -21.91 -9.09
N VAL A 88 5.90 -21.44 -9.36
CA VAL A 88 6.61 -20.44 -8.53
C VAL A 88 7.09 -19.31 -9.42
N PHE A 89 6.62 -18.08 -9.17
CA PHE A 89 6.99 -16.97 -10.03
C PHE A 89 7.11 -15.63 -9.29
N GLY A 90 8.04 -14.82 -9.77
CA GLY A 90 8.29 -13.48 -9.25
C GLY A 90 7.27 -12.44 -9.74
N PRO A 91 7.31 -11.22 -9.18
CA PRO A 91 6.40 -10.14 -9.60
C PRO A 91 6.51 -9.78 -11.08
N ASP A 92 7.70 -9.85 -11.66
CA ASP A 92 7.95 -9.51 -13.06
C ASP A 92 7.43 -10.56 -14.05
N ALA A 93 7.14 -11.77 -13.56
CA ALA A 93 6.64 -12.88 -14.38
C ALA A 93 5.11 -12.96 -14.41
N ILE A 94 4.39 -12.04 -13.76
CA ILE A 94 2.92 -12.04 -13.72
C ILE A 94 2.33 -12.02 -15.13
N LYS A 95 2.91 -11.27 -16.06
CA LYS A 95 2.47 -11.21 -17.46
C LYS A 95 2.48 -12.58 -18.17
N ASN A 96 3.36 -13.48 -17.75
CA ASN A 96 3.50 -14.81 -18.33
C ASN A 96 2.58 -15.85 -17.67
N LEU A 97 1.72 -15.43 -16.72
CA LEU A 97 0.84 -16.33 -15.98
C LEU A 97 -0.07 -17.18 -16.87
N PRO A 98 -0.70 -16.65 -17.95
CA PRO A 98 -1.51 -17.47 -18.85
C PRO A 98 -0.73 -18.62 -19.50
N GLU A 99 0.49 -18.35 -19.99
CA GLU A 99 1.35 -19.35 -20.61
C GLU A 99 1.83 -20.41 -19.61
N MET A 100 2.20 -19.97 -18.39
CA MET A 100 2.60 -20.88 -17.33
C MET A 100 1.48 -21.83 -16.92
N ILE A 101 0.23 -21.34 -16.84
CA ILE A 101 -0.93 -22.18 -16.54
C ILE A 101 -1.22 -23.16 -17.66
N ALA A 102 -1.19 -22.71 -18.92
CA ALA A 102 -1.41 -23.59 -20.09
C ALA A 102 -0.40 -24.75 -20.11
N LYS A 103 0.89 -24.44 -19.88
CA LYS A 103 1.94 -25.44 -19.77
C LYS A 103 1.71 -26.39 -18.60
N ALA A 104 1.34 -25.87 -17.42
CA ALA A 104 1.09 -26.67 -16.23
C ALA A 104 -0.07 -27.65 -16.43
N LYS A 105 -1.16 -27.22 -17.06
CA LYS A 105 -2.29 -28.09 -17.42
C LYS A 105 -1.88 -29.21 -18.38
N GLN A 106 -1.07 -28.90 -19.37
CA GLN A 106 -0.57 -29.89 -20.33
C GLN A 106 0.32 -30.94 -19.67
N GLU A 107 1.21 -30.54 -18.76
CA GLU A 107 2.07 -31.46 -18.02
C GLU A 107 1.24 -32.35 -17.07
N LYS A 108 0.25 -31.78 -16.34
CA LYS A 108 -0.65 -32.56 -15.46
C LYS A 108 -1.47 -33.61 -16.19
N THR A 109 -1.99 -33.28 -17.39
CA THR A 109 -2.75 -34.25 -18.19
C THR A 109 -1.91 -35.46 -18.60
N LYS A 110 -0.59 -35.32 -18.70
CA LYS A 110 0.34 -36.42 -18.97
C LYS A 110 0.78 -37.20 -17.72
N ASN A 111 0.22 -36.88 -16.54
CA ASN A 111 0.68 -37.35 -15.25
C ASN A 111 2.16 -37.04 -14.95
N GLU A 112 2.69 -35.96 -15.54
CA GLU A 112 4.03 -35.47 -15.29
C GLU A 112 4.05 -34.57 -14.05
N LYS A 113 5.18 -34.54 -13.33
CA LYS A 113 5.34 -33.66 -12.18
C LYS A 113 5.56 -32.23 -12.65
N VAL A 114 4.56 -31.38 -12.44
CA VAL A 114 4.64 -29.96 -12.79
C VAL A 114 5.59 -29.21 -11.84
N ARG A 115 6.52 -28.44 -12.41
CA ARG A 115 7.41 -27.53 -11.69
C ARG A 115 7.84 -26.37 -12.57
N ILE A 116 7.03 -25.35 -12.64
CA ILE A 116 7.32 -24.18 -13.46
C ILE A 116 7.87 -23.07 -12.56
N LEU A 117 9.12 -22.70 -12.77
CA LEU A 117 9.78 -21.60 -12.08
C LEU A 117 10.03 -20.43 -13.04
N ASN A 118 9.54 -19.24 -12.69
CA ASN A 118 9.85 -18.02 -13.41
C ASN A 118 10.13 -16.87 -12.42
N THR A 119 11.39 -16.67 -12.10
CA THR A 119 11.88 -15.61 -11.19
C THR A 119 12.91 -14.70 -11.87
N GLN A 120 12.95 -14.68 -13.18
CA GLN A 120 13.81 -13.78 -13.94
C GLN A 120 13.23 -12.37 -13.92
N PHE A 121 14.10 -11.37 -13.75
CA PHE A 121 13.70 -9.99 -13.93
C PHE A 121 13.55 -9.70 -15.41
N SER A 122 12.47 -9.04 -15.80
CA SER A 122 12.32 -8.49 -17.14
C SER A 122 13.40 -7.44 -17.40
N SER A 123 13.80 -7.28 -18.65
CA SER A 123 14.60 -6.13 -19.04
C SER A 123 13.84 -4.84 -18.71
N GLN A 124 14.54 -3.73 -18.49
CA GLN A 124 13.89 -2.44 -18.23
C GLN A 124 12.89 -2.05 -19.33
N LYS A 125 13.16 -2.46 -20.59
CA LYS A 125 12.32 -2.18 -21.76
C LYS A 125 11.07 -3.05 -21.87
N ASP A 126 11.06 -4.22 -21.22
CA ASP A 126 9.97 -5.22 -21.34
C ASP A 126 9.00 -5.17 -20.13
N PHE A 127 9.12 -4.17 -19.28
CA PHE A 127 8.20 -4.01 -18.17
C PHE A 127 6.89 -3.37 -18.66
N GLU A 128 5.93 -4.18 -18.95
CA GLU A 128 4.58 -3.73 -19.24
C GLU A 128 3.85 -3.38 -17.93
N PHE A 129 3.51 -2.11 -17.77
CA PHE A 129 2.48 -1.70 -16.85
C PHE A 129 1.13 -2.03 -17.49
N ILE A 130 0.52 -3.14 -17.08
CA ILE A 130 -0.74 -3.55 -17.65
C ILE A 130 -1.83 -2.60 -17.15
N ASN A 131 -2.50 -1.94 -18.09
CA ASN A 131 -3.68 -1.14 -17.83
C ASN A 131 -4.79 -2.03 -17.24
N LEU A 132 -5.08 -1.85 -15.96
CA LEU A 132 -6.05 -2.66 -15.20
C LEU A 132 -7.48 -2.16 -15.33
N VAL A 133 -7.76 -1.38 -16.34
CA VAL A 133 -9.15 -1.03 -16.65
C VAL A 133 -9.85 -2.31 -17.12
N ASN A 134 -10.42 -3.04 -16.16
CA ASN A 134 -11.26 -4.19 -16.45
C ASN A 134 -12.71 -3.70 -16.58
N PRO A 135 -13.27 -3.62 -17.81
CA PRO A 135 -14.63 -3.14 -18.02
C PRO A 135 -15.72 -4.05 -17.43
N HIS A 136 -15.37 -5.24 -16.94
CA HIS A 136 -16.30 -6.22 -16.40
C HIS A 136 -16.39 -6.27 -14.87
N GLU A 137 -15.66 -5.43 -14.14
CA GLU A 137 -15.86 -5.32 -12.69
C GLU A 137 -17.00 -4.32 -12.42
N GLU A 138 -18.19 -4.84 -12.18
CA GLU A 138 -19.44 -4.11 -11.89
C GLU A 138 -19.45 -3.40 -10.52
N GLU A 139 -18.47 -3.59 -9.66
CA GLU A 139 -18.37 -2.83 -8.43
C GLU A 139 -17.83 -1.43 -8.74
N SER A 140 -18.62 -0.41 -8.44
CA SER A 140 -18.28 1.00 -8.57
C SER A 140 -17.01 1.30 -7.77
N ARG A 141 -15.85 1.22 -8.41
CA ARG A 141 -14.58 1.53 -7.76
C ARG A 141 -14.48 3.04 -7.57
N ILE A 142 -14.66 3.49 -6.35
CA ILE A 142 -14.47 4.91 -6.01
C ILE A 142 -13.00 5.27 -5.78
N LYS A 143 -12.14 4.25 -5.57
CA LYS A 143 -10.70 4.41 -5.35
C LYS A 143 -9.90 3.45 -6.21
N ALA A 144 -8.72 3.91 -6.65
CA ALA A 144 -7.80 3.08 -7.41
C ALA A 144 -6.36 3.27 -6.93
N PHE A 145 -5.55 2.20 -7.14
CA PHE A 145 -4.12 2.25 -7.02
C PHE A 145 -3.50 2.31 -8.42
N VAL A 146 -2.54 3.21 -8.62
CA VAL A 146 -1.82 3.33 -9.89
C VAL A 146 -0.33 3.14 -9.63
N ASN A 147 0.26 2.12 -10.23
CA ASN A 147 1.69 1.90 -10.16
C ASN A 147 2.42 2.90 -11.06
N ILE A 148 3.28 3.73 -10.49
CA ILE A 148 4.09 4.69 -11.24
C ILE A 148 5.54 4.21 -11.39
N GLN A 149 5.96 3.25 -10.58
CA GLN A 149 7.35 2.82 -10.48
C GLN A 149 7.43 1.40 -9.92
N LYS A 150 8.41 0.63 -10.36
CA LYS A 150 8.81 -0.64 -9.72
C LYS A 150 10.27 -0.62 -9.31
N GLY A 151 10.63 -1.48 -8.35
CA GLY A 151 12.00 -1.63 -7.86
C GLY A 151 12.47 -0.45 -7.04
N CYS A 152 13.70 -0.53 -6.57
CA CYS A 152 14.30 0.55 -5.78
C CYS A 152 15.82 0.46 -5.86
N ASP A 153 16.48 1.59 -6.10
CA ASP A 153 17.94 1.68 -6.17
C ASP A 153 18.58 2.09 -4.84
N ASN A 154 17.78 2.32 -3.80
CA ASN A 154 18.30 2.56 -2.46
C ASN A 154 18.96 1.30 -1.91
N VAL A 155 20.12 1.50 -1.27
CA VAL A 155 20.98 0.44 -0.73
C VAL A 155 20.79 0.25 0.78
N CYS A 156 19.57 0.47 1.29
CA CYS A 156 19.26 0.31 2.71
C CYS A 156 19.70 -1.08 3.19
N SER A 157 20.48 -1.14 4.28
CA SER A 157 21.18 -2.35 4.70
C SER A 157 20.27 -3.52 5.10
N PHE A 158 19.04 -3.23 5.51
CA PHE A 158 18.02 -4.22 5.93
C PHE A 158 17.07 -4.64 4.81
N CYS A 159 17.06 -3.92 3.68
CA CYS A 159 15.98 -4.01 2.70
C CYS A 159 16.24 -5.07 1.64
N ILE A 160 15.24 -5.94 1.43
CA ILE A 160 15.27 -7.01 0.42
C ILE A 160 14.72 -6.54 -0.96
N VAL A 161 14.07 -5.36 -1.03
CA VAL A 161 13.35 -4.89 -2.23
C VAL A 161 14.18 -4.97 -3.51
N PRO A 162 15.44 -4.49 -3.56
CA PRO A 162 16.23 -4.58 -4.80
C PRO A 162 16.44 -6.01 -5.32
N ARG A 163 16.37 -7.00 -4.41
CA ARG A 163 16.54 -8.42 -4.75
C ARG A 163 15.25 -9.10 -5.21
N VAL A 164 14.09 -8.57 -4.80
CA VAL A 164 12.78 -9.20 -5.07
C VAL A 164 11.89 -8.39 -6.03
N ARG A 165 12.19 -7.09 -6.21
CA ARG A 165 11.48 -6.19 -7.14
C ARG A 165 12.41 -5.57 -8.20
N GLY A 166 13.72 -5.84 -8.11
CA GLY A 166 14.72 -5.36 -9.07
C GLY A 166 15.12 -3.90 -8.88
N ARG A 167 15.79 -3.40 -9.91
CA ARG A 167 16.21 -2.00 -10.03
C ARG A 167 15.01 -1.10 -10.24
N GLU A 168 15.19 0.18 -9.93
CA GLU A 168 14.18 1.21 -10.14
C GLU A 168 13.90 1.43 -11.63
N VAL A 169 12.62 1.40 -11.99
CA VAL A 169 12.12 1.70 -13.33
C VAL A 169 10.86 2.55 -13.18
N SER A 170 10.88 3.77 -13.71
CA SER A 170 9.72 4.64 -13.79
C SER A 170 8.84 4.24 -14.96
N ARG A 171 7.53 4.35 -14.77
CA ARG A 171 6.54 4.20 -15.84
C ARG A 171 6.44 5.51 -16.62
N PRO A 172 6.26 5.50 -17.95
CA PRO A 172 6.04 6.72 -18.72
C PRO A 172 4.88 7.56 -18.15
N SER A 173 5.12 8.86 -17.93
CA SER A 173 4.13 9.79 -17.35
C SER A 173 2.84 9.85 -18.15
N GLN A 174 2.93 9.82 -19.46
CA GLN A 174 1.76 9.84 -20.35
C GLN A 174 0.84 8.64 -20.13
N GLU A 175 1.40 7.44 -19.91
CA GLU A 175 0.60 6.25 -19.62
C GLU A 175 -0.10 6.35 -18.25
N ILE A 176 0.59 6.91 -17.25
CA ILE A 176 0.02 7.14 -15.91
C ILE A 176 -1.17 8.09 -16.02
N ILE A 177 -1.00 9.22 -16.71
CA ILE A 177 -2.04 10.25 -16.88
C ILE A 177 -3.23 9.67 -17.67
N GLN A 178 -2.98 8.89 -18.73
CA GLN A 178 -4.04 8.25 -19.51
C GLN A 178 -4.82 7.23 -18.67
N GLU A 179 -4.15 6.41 -17.86
CA GLU A 179 -4.82 5.48 -16.96
C GLU A 179 -5.69 6.21 -15.94
N ILE A 180 -5.18 7.29 -15.32
CA ILE A 180 -5.95 8.08 -14.35
C ILE A 180 -7.16 8.73 -15.04
N LYS A 181 -7.04 9.26 -16.27
CA LYS A 181 -8.18 9.77 -17.05
C LYS A 181 -9.24 8.70 -17.28
N ALA A 182 -8.83 7.49 -17.66
CA ALA A 182 -9.74 6.37 -17.85
C ALA A 182 -10.46 5.98 -16.54
N LEU A 183 -9.72 5.89 -15.43
CA LEU A 183 -10.28 5.59 -14.11
C LEU A 183 -11.29 6.66 -13.66
N VAL A 184 -10.96 7.93 -13.83
CA VAL A 184 -11.88 9.04 -13.53
C VAL A 184 -13.14 8.97 -14.40
N GLY A 185 -13.00 8.65 -15.69
CA GLY A 185 -14.13 8.41 -16.60
C GLY A 185 -15.05 7.25 -16.17
N MET A 186 -14.53 6.32 -15.37
CA MET A 186 -15.28 5.20 -14.77
C MET A 186 -15.84 5.52 -13.38
N GLY A 187 -15.69 6.75 -12.88
CA GLY A 187 -16.23 7.22 -11.59
C GLY A 187 -15.24 7.12 -10.42
N VAL A 188 -13.96 6.79 -10.65
CA VAL A 188 -12.93 6.82 -9.59
C VAL A 188 -12.69 8.27 -9.15
N LYS A 189 -12.78 8.49 -7.84
CA LYS A 189 -12.62 9.81 -7.19
C LYS A 189 -11.30 9.98 -6.47
N GLU A 190 -10.71 8.90 -5.99
CA GLU A 190 -9.43 8.92 -5.29
C GLU A 190 -8.42 7.97 -5.94
N VAL A 191 -7.24 8.47 -6.27
CA VAL A 191 -6.11 7.67 -6.75
C VAL A 191 -4.97 7.73 -5.75
N THR A 192 -4.37 6.56 -5.47
CA THR A 192 -3.12 6.46 -4.72
C THR A 192 -2.01 5.96 -5.62
N LEU A 193 -0.98 6.78 -5.83
CA LEU A 193 0.21 6.41 -6.58
C LEU A 193 1.08 5.45 -5.76
N LEU A 194 1.51 4.35 -6.38
CA LEU A 194 2.29 3.29 -5.75
C LEU A 194 3.67 3.14 -6.40
N GLY A 195 4.65 2.84 -5.54
CA GLY A 195 6.01 2.48 -5.91
C GLY A 195 6.77 1.95 -4.70
N GLN A 196 8.04 1.66 -4.84
CA GLN A 196 8.92 1.32 -3.72
C GLN A 196 9.68 2.54 -3.17
N ASN A 197 9.73 3.63 -3.95
CA ASN A 197 10.22 4.95 -3.57
C ASN A 197 9.63 5.98 -4.54
N VAL A 198 8.36 6.35 -4.34
CA VAL A 198 7.62 7.16 -5.34
C VAL A 198 8.24 8.53 -5.60
N ASN A 199 8.88 9.13 -4.60
CA ASN A 199 9.47 10.46 -4.74
C ASN A 199 10.87 10.46 -5.41
N SER A 200 11.37 9.31 -5.87
CA SER A 200 12.48 9.22 -6.84
C SER A 200 12.03 9.01 -8.28
N TYR A 201 10.72 9.00 -8.54
CA TYR A 201 10.18 8.85 -9.89
C TYR A 201 10.79 9.87 -10.85
N GLY A 202 11.21 9.41 -12.02
CA GLY A 202 11.76 10.23 -13.09
C GLY A 202 13.21 10.72 -12.90
N LEU A 203 13.78 10.62 -11.68
CA LEU A 203 15.13 11.18 -11.40
C LEU A 203 16.25 10.60 -12.26
N LYS A 204 16.06 9.39 -12.81
CA LYS A 204 17.07 8.67 -13.60
C LYS A 204 16.73 8.54 -15.08
N ASP A 205 15.49 8.82 -15.43
CA ASP A 205 14.97 8.63 -16.77
C ASP A 205 15.03 9.97 -17.53
N ARG A 206 16.04 10.14 -18.40
CA ARG A 206 16.20 11.38 -19.17
C ARG A 206 14.98 11.67 -20.04
N GLY A 207 14.39 12.84 -19.86
CA GLY A 207 13.22 13.29 -20.61
C GLY A 207 11.88 12.86 -20.00
N GLU A 208 11.89 12.18 -18.87
CA GLU A 208 10.70 11.91 -18.09
C GLU A 208 10.47 13.01 -17.04
N LEU A 209 9.20 13.23 -16.67
CA LEU A 209 8.84 14.16 -15.59
C LEU A 209 9.42 13.68 -14.26
N GLN A 210 9.78 14.62 -13.40
CA GLN A 210 10.07 14.32 -12.00
C GLN A 210 8.76 14.16 -11.20
N PHE A 211 8.84 13.59 -10.01
CA PHE A 211 7.66 13.27 -9.22
C PHE A 211 6.73 14.45 -8.94
N SER A 212 7.29 15.60 -8.57
CA SER A 212 6.52 16.84 -8.37
C SER A 212 5.83 17.32 -9.65
N GLU A 213 6.52 17.26 -10.80
CA GLU A 213 5.97 17.59 -12.10
C GLU A 213 4.84 16.62 -12.50
N LEU A 214 5.00 15.32 -12.24
CA LEU A 214 3.97 14.31 -12.46
C LEU A 214 2.69 14.62 -11.65
N LEU A 215 2.83 14.98 -10.36
CA LEU A 215 1.68 15.36 -9.53
C LEU A 215 0.94 16.57 -10.10
N GLN A 216 1.70 17.55 -10.58
CA GLN A 216 1.15 18.77 -11.20
C GLN A 216 0.42 18.47 -12.52
N GLU A 217 1.02 17.62 -13.37
CA GLU A 217 0.40 17.21 -14.64
C GLU A 217 -0.86 16.36 -14.42
N ILE A 218 -0.90 15.49 -13.41
CA ILE A 218 -2.13 14.79 -13.02
C ILE A 218 -3.21 15.79 -12.61
N ALA A 219 -2.88 16.81 -11.81
CA ALA A 219 -3.83 17.84 -11.39
C ALA A 219 -4.35 18.67 -12.58
N ASN A 220 -3.47 19.02 -13.53
CA ASN A 220 -3.81 19.86 -14.68
C ASN A 220 -4.62 19.10 -15.73
N GLN A 221 -4.35 17.81 -15.93
CA GLN A 221 -4.87 17.05 -17.06
C GLN A 221 -6.02 16.11 -16.72
N THR A 222 -6.33 15.92 -15.42
CA THR A 222 -7.39 15.02 -14.99
C THR A 222 -8.40 15.74 -14.10
N ASN A 223 -9.63 15.23 -14.05
CA ASN A 223 -10.66 15.72 -13.14
C ASN A 223 -10.67 14.91 -11.82
N LEU A 224 -9.51 14.41 -11.42
CA LEU A 224 -9.38 13.64 -10.18
C LEU A 224 -9.63 14.54 -8.96
N GLU A 225 -10.43 14.07 -8.02
CA GLU A 225 -10.83 14.85 -6.84
C GLU A 225 -9.86 14.67 -5.66
N ARG A 226 -9.25 13.47 -5.51
CA ARG A 226 -8.28 13.18 -4.45
C ARG A 226 -7.08 12.40 -4.98
N LEU A 227 -5.91 12.96 -4.76
CA LEU A 227 -4.62 12.33 -5.09
C LEU A 227 -3.86 12.00 -3.81
N ARG A 228 -3.35 10.79 -3.73
CA ARG A 228 -2.45 10.32 -2.67
C ARG A 228 -1.26 9.61 -3.27
N PHE A 229 -0.22 9.46 -2.47
CA PHE A 229 0.90 8.59 -2.78
C PHE A 229 1.45 7.94 -1.50
N THR A 230 2.18 6.87 -1.64
CA THR A 230 2.76 6.15 -0.50
C THR A 230 4.13 5.60 -0.83
N THR A 231 4.91 5.27 0.22
CA THR A 231 6.27 4.73 0.11
C THR A 231 7.28 5.76 -0.43
N SER A 232 7.47 6.82 0.34
CA SER A 232 8.47 7.86 0.07
C SER A 232 9.76 7.63 0.87
N HIS A 233 10.87 8.22 0.41
CA HIS A 233 12.13 8.20 1.12
C HIS A 233 12.53 9.64 1.53
N PRO A 234 12.88 9.90 2.80
CA PRO A 234 13.19 11.26 3.29
C PRO A 234 14.29 11.97 2.51
N LYS A 235 15.31 11.27 2.03
CA LYS A 235 16.42 11.89 1.25
C LYS A 235 15.96 12.48 -0.11
N ASP A 236 14.82 11.99 -0.65
CA ASP A 236 14.31 12.39 -1.96
C ASP A 236 13.11 13.35 -1.84
N VAL A 237 12.90 13.96 -0.65
CA VAL A 237 11.88 14.98 -0.44
C VAL A 237 12.48 16.36 -0.73
N GLY A 238 12.13 16.92 -1.89
CA GLY A 238 12.53 18.26 -2.30
C GLY A 238 11.55 19.35 -1.84
N SER A 239 11.99 20.60 -1.86
CA SER A 239 11.14 21.77 -1.53
C SER A 239 9.98 21.95 -2.50
N ASP A 240 10.13 21.50 -3.74
CA ASP A 240 9.11 21.45 -4.77
C ASP A 240 7.92 20.55 -4.35
N LEU A 241 8.20 19.32 -3.91
CA LEU A 241 7.17 18.41 -3.41
C LEU A 241 6.46 18.97 -2.17
N ILE A 242 7.22 19.62 -1.26
CA ILE A 242 6.66 20.22 -0.03
C ILE A 242 5.67 21.33 -0.40
N LYS A 243 6.01 22.22 -1.34
CA LYS A 243 5.15 23.31 -1.81
C LYS A 243 3.82 22.82 -2.40
N LEU A 244 3.85 21.69 -3.13
CA LEU A 244 2.64 21.14 -3.77
C LEU A 244 1.54 20.77 -2.76
N PHE A 245 1.86 20.45 -1.52
CA PHE A 245 0.84 20.24 -0.48
C PHE A 245 0.04 21.51 -0.15
N GLY A 246 0.62 22.70 -0.37
CA GLY A 246 -0.08 23.98 -0.27
C GLY A 246 -0.82 24.38 -1.54
N GLU A 247 -0.28 24.05 -2.71
CA GLU A 247 -0.75 24.52 -4.00
C GLU A 247 -1.83 23.63 -4.62
N LEU A 248 -1.68 22.30 -4.54
CA LEU A 248 -2.60 21.37 -5.18
C LEU A 248 -3.75 20.98 -4.25
N THR A 249 -4.95 21.44 -4.57
CA THR A 249 -6.17 21.14 -3.80
C THR A 249 -6.53 19.65 -3.81
N ILE A 250 -6.23 18.93 -4.90
CA ILE A 250 -6.48 17.49 -5.01
C ILE A 250 -5.52 16.67 -4.16
N LEU A 251 -4.32 17.20 -3.85
CA LEU A 251 -3.32 16.48 -3.05
C LEU A 251 -3.77 16.43 -1.59
N CYS A 252 -4.07 15.22 -1.14
CA CYS A 252 -4.57 14.98 0.20
C CYS A 252 -3.52 15.27 1.27
N PRO A 253 -3.87 15.92 2.40
CA PRO A 253 -2.92 16.27 3.47
C PRO A 253 -2.56 15.05 4.34
N SER A 254 -1.97 14.05 3.71
CA SER A 254 -1.53 12.81 4.36
C SER A 254 -0.24 12.33 3.69
N PHE A 255 0.82 12.24 4.48
CA PHE A 255 2.14 11.87 3.97
C PHE A 255 2.71 10.68 4.73
N HIS A 256 2.95 9.57 4.01
CA HIS A 256 3.66 8.42 4.52
C HIS A 256 5.15 8.55 4.23
N LEU A 257 5.93 8.83 5.28
CA LEU A 257 7.37 9.07 5.20
C LEU A 257 8.13 8.16 6.19
N PRO A 258 8.57 6.97 5.77
CA PRO A 258 9.27 6.00 6.61
C PRO A 258 10.60 6.51 7.15
N VAL A 259 10.69 6.80 8.45
CA VAL A 259 11.94 7.26 9.09
C VAL A 259 12.85 6.11 9.49
N GLN A 260 12.29 4.98 9.89
CA GLN A 260 12.92 3.73 10.34
C GLN A 260 13.52 3.78 11.75
N SER A 261 14.26 4.83 12.15
CA SER A 261 14.85 5.01 13.48
C SER A 261 14.96 6.49 13.83
N GLY A 262 15.00 6.81 15.11
CA GLY A 262 15.27 8.16 15.62
C GLY A 262 16.75 8.44 15.89
N SER A 263 17.62 7.42 15.81
CA SER A 263 19.07 7.55 16.04
C SER A 263 19.84 7.75 14.74
N ASN A 264 20.69 8.79 14.71
CA ASN A 264 21.54 9.08 13.56
C ASN A 264 22.55 7.96 13.28
N ARG A 265 23.09 7.30 14.34
CA ARG A 265 23.98 6.15 14.16
C ARG A 265 23.25 4.99 13.51
N VAL A 266 22.06 4.64 14.02
CA VAL A 266 21.25 3.55 13.45
C VAL A 266 20.83 3.88 12.00
N LEU A 267 20.41 5.10 11.71
CA LEU A 267 20.12 5.57 10.34
C LEU A 267 21.31 5.42 9.40
N LYS A 268 22.53 5.75 9.87
CA LYS A 268 23.78 5.56 9.12
C LYS A 268 24.04 4.08 8.83
N ASP A 269 23.89 3.22 9.82
CA ASP A 269 24.06 1.77 9.68
C ASP A 269 22.97 1.15 8.79
N MET A 270 21.76 1.68 8.82
CA MET A 270 20.67 1.39 7.89
C MET A 270 20.93 1.93 6.47
N ARG A 271 21.97 2.76 6.26
CA ARG A 271 22.30 3.45 5.00
C ARG A 271 21.18 4.34 4.49
N ARG A 272 20.54 5.09 5.39
CA ARG A 272 19.37 5.92 5.04
C ARG A 272 19.74 7.24 4.36
N GLN A 273 20.99 7.71 4.43
CA GLN A 273 21.51 8.91 3.76
C GLN A 273 20.78 10.22 4.13
N TYR A 274 20.21 10.29 5.32
CA TYR A 274 19.67 11.49 5.96
C TYR A 274 19.83 11.35 7.47
N THR A 275 19.68 12.47 8.17
CA THR A 275 19.73 12.53 9.64
C THR A 275 18.35 12.74 10.23
N ARG A 276 18.23 12.53 11.54
CA ARG A 276 17.03 12.86 12.33
C ARG A 276 16.62 14.32 12.15
N GLU A 277 17.61 15.24 12.18
CA GLU A 277 17.39 16.68 12.07
C GLU A 277 16.77 17.02 10.70
N HIS A 278 17.35 16.50 9.62
CA HIS A 278 16.79 16.68 8.28
C HIS A 278 15.34 16.15 8.16
N TYR A 279 15.07 15.00 8.78
CA TYR A 279 13.69 14.48 8.83
C TYR A 279 12.74 15.44 9.54
N LEU A 280 13.15 15.98 10.68
CA LEU A 280 12.37 16.94 11.46
C LEU A 280 12.13 18.26 10.70
N GLU A 281 13.12 18.74 9.94
CA GLU A 281 12.99 19.92 9.08
C GLU A 281 11.90 19.70 8.00
N ILE A 282 11.86 18.55 7.35
CA ILE A 282 10.80 18.20 6.38
C ILE A 282 9.42 18.24 7.06
N ILE A 283 9.29 17.61 8.22
CA ILE A 283 8.04 17.60 8.99
C ILE A 283 7.60 19.00 9.37
N GLN A 284 8.54 19.84 9.81
CA GLN A 284 8.27 21.22 10.21
C GLN A 284 7.76 22.05 9.02
N GLN A 285 8.46 22.01 7.89
CA GLN A 285 8.06 22.75 6.67
C GLN A 285 6.65 22.34 6.20
N LEU A 286 6.34 21.04 6.23
CA LEU A 286 5.01 20.54 5.85
C LEU A 286 3.92 21.01 6.82
N LYS A 287 4.20 21.07 8.14
CA LYS A 287 3.25 21.61 9.14
C LYS A 287 3.01 23.11 8.98
N GLU A 288 4.03 23.86 8.55
CA GLU A 288 3.93 25.29 8.27
C GLU A 288 3.06 25.57 7.04
N ILE A 289 3.22 24.79 5.96
CA ILE A 289 2.41 24.92 4.75
C ILE A 289 0.96 24.49 4.99
N LYS A 290 0.75 23.43 5.77
CA LYS A 290 -0.58 22.87 5.98
C LYS A 290 -0.72 22.30 7.40
N SER A 291 -1.34 23.04 8.30
CA SER A 291 -1.45 22.70 9.73
C SER A 291 -2.20 21.40 10.02
N ASN A 292 -3.05 20.93 9.09
CA ASN A 292 -3.84 19.70 9.23
C ASN A 292 -3.19 18.47 8.59
N MET A 293 -1.87 18.52 8.30
CA MET A 293 -1.13 17.36 7.77
C MET A 293 -1.19 16.16 8.72
N ALA A 294 -1.51 15.01 8.15
CA ALA A 294 -1.37 13.72 8.83
C ALA A 294 -0.08 13.02 8.38
N PHE A 295 0.73 12.63 9.36
CA PHE A 295 1.98 11.94 9.11
C PHE A 295 1.91 10.49 9.53
N THR A 296 2.34 9.60 8.63
CA THR A 296 2.51 8.19 8.94
C THR A 296 3.93 7.75 8.62
N THR A 297 4.45 6.75 9.32
CA THR A 297 5.84 6.30 9.18
C THR A 297 6.00 4.81 9.44
N ASP A 298 7.18 4.30 9.16
CA ASP A 298 7.65 2.97 9.57
C ASP A 298 8.79 3.11 10.57
N PHE A 299 8.83 2.22 11.56
CA PHE A 299 9.93 2.04 12.49
C PHE A 299 10.40 0.59 12.52
N ILE A 300 11.71 0.42 12.59
CA ILE A 300 12.36 -0.86 12.88
C ILE A 300 13.13 -0.69 14.20
N VAL A 301 12.72 -1.41 15.23
CA VAL A 301 13.41 -1.45 16.54
C VAL A 301 14.21 -2.73 16.68
N GLY A 302 15.24 -2.70 17.52
CA GLY A 302 16.14 -3.83 17.69
C GLY A 302 16.99 -4.12 16.45
N PHE A 303 17.34 -3.06 15.70
CA PHE A 303 18.31 -3.15 14.61
C PHE A 303 19.66 -3.65 15.18
N PRO A 304 20.48 -4.43 14.43
CA PRO A 304 21.74 -4.95 14.96
C PRO A 304 22.58 -3.89 15.67
N SER A 305 22.95 -4.18 16.92
CA SER A 305 23.72 -3.28 17.80
C SER A 305 23.03 -1.97 18.23
N GLU A 306 21.71 -1.84 18.08
CA GLU A 306 20.95 -0.70 18.62
C GLU A 306 21.06 -0.71 20.15
N THR A 307 21.55 0.39 20.75
CA THR A 307 21.63 0.55 22.20
C THR A 307 20.28 0.99 22.79
N GLU A 308 20.19 1.05 24.14
CA GLU A 308 18.99 1.54 24.79
C GLU A 308 18.80 3.05 24.55
N GLU A 309 19.89 3.82 24.62
CA GLU A 309 19.86 5.27 24.36
C GLU A 309 19.37 5.57 22.94
N GLU A 310 19.76 4.76 21.96
CA GLU A 310 19.33 4.91 20.58
C GLU A 310 17.86 4.52 20.35
N PHE A 311 17.38 3.55 21.12
CA PHE A 311 15.96 3.24 21.17
C PHE A 311 15.17 4.41 21.79
N GLU A 312 15.66 5.01 22.88
CA GLU A 312 15.05 6.21 23.49
C GLU A 312 15.05 7.42 22.53
N GLU A 313 16.08 7.59 21.68
CA GLU A 313 16.05 8.58 20.60
C GLU A 313 14.89 8.34 19.63
N THR A 314 14.55 7.06 19.34
CA THR A 314 13.40 6.70 18.50
C THR A 314 12.08 7.05 19.18
N ILE A 315 11.93 6.78 20.49
CA ILE A 315 10.76 7.20 21.29
C ILE A 315 10.64 8.73 21.34
N SER A 316 11.77 9.43 21.51
CA SER A 316 11.82 10.89 21.49
C SER A 316 11.34 11.46 20.14
N LEU A 317 11.79 10.90 19.02
CA LEU A 317 11.33 11.31 17.68
C LEU A 317 9.83 11.07 17.49
N LEU A 318 9.34 9.90 17.93
CA LEU A 318 7.92 9.57 17.90
C LEU A 318 7.07 10.62 18.61
N ASN A 319 7.50 11.05 19.81
CA ASN A 319 6.83 12.08 20.61
C ASN A 319 6.89 13.46 19.92
N GLN A 320 8.04 13.84 19.38
CA GLN A 320 8.27 15.16 18.77
C GLN A 320 7.44 15.37 17.50
N VAL A 321 7.36 14.36 16.66
CA VAL A 321 6.58 14.43 15.40
C VAL A 321 5.09 14.30 15.66
N GLY A 322 4.69 13.36 16.53
CA GLY A 322 3.30 13.04 16.82
C GLY A 322 2.63 12.40 15.60
N PHE A 323 3.07 11.20 15.21
CA PHE A 323 2.53 10.51 14.02
C PHE A 323 1.06 10.12 14.21
N ASP A 324 0.28 10.23 13.14
CA ASP A 324 -1.12 9.77 13.11
C ASP A 324 -1.22 8.24 13.13
N MET A 325 -0.22 7.57 12.57
CA MET A 325 -0.04 6.12 12.62
C MET A 325 1.41 5.78 12.33
N SER A 326 1.92 4.70 12.93
CA SER A 326 3.18 4.09 12.52
C SER A 326 3.06 2.58 12.37
N PHE A 327 3.75 2.04 11.39
CA PHE A 327 3.98 0.61 11.28
C PHE A 327 5.30 0.29 11.97
N CYS A 328 5.21 -0.44 13.09
CA CYS A 328 6.34 -0.76 13.93
C CYS A 328 6.73 -2.23 13.77
N PHE A 329 8.01 -2.48 13.55
CA PHE A 329 8.55 -3.82 13.35
C PHE A 329 9.76 -4.05 14.26
N ALA A 330 9.84 -5.24 14.86
CA ALA A 330 11.12 -5.74 15.35
C ALA A 330 11.99 -6.11 14.16
N TYR A 331 13.28 -5.79 14.21
CA TYR A 331 14.21 -6.20 13.16
C TYR A 331 14.15 -7.73 12.98
N SER A 332 13.99 -8.16 11.76
CA SER A 332 14.03 -9.55 11.33
C SER A 332 15.02 -9.67 10.19
N GLU A 333 15.97 -10.57 10.34
CA GLU A 333 17.01 -10.83 9.35
C GLU A 333 16.40 -11.24 8.02
N ARG A 334 16.94 -10.67 6.93
CA ARG A 334 16.58 -11.03 5.56
C ARG A 334 17.81 -11.57 4.83
N PRO A 335 17.75 -12.81 4.34
CA PRO A 335 18.89 -13.43 3.67
C PRO A 335 19.46 -12.56 2.55
N GLY A 336 20.78 -12.39 2.57
CA GLY A 336 21.50 -11.64 1.54
C GLY A 336 21.52 -10.13 1.72
N THR A 337 20.83 -9.55 2.71
CA THR A 337 20.95 -8.12 3.04
C THR A 337 22.26 -7.84 3.79
N ALA A 338 22.70 -6.58 3.79
CA ALA A 338 23.93 -6.20 4.49
C ALA A 338 23.74 -6.30 6.01
N ALA A 339 22.57 -5.95 6.54
CA ALA A 339 22.25 -6.01 7.96
C ALA A 339 22.26 -7.46 8.50
N ALA A 340 21.91 -8.46 7.67
CA ALA A 340 21.98 -9.87 8.05
C ALA A 340 23.41 -10.36 8.40
N ARG A 341 24.45 -9.59 8.03
CA ARG A 341 25.84 -9.89 8.34
C ARG A 341 26.41 -9.07 9.50
N MET A 342 25.59 -8.17 10.06
CA MET A 342 25.99 -7.36 11.20
C MET A 342 25.87 -8.18 12.50
N PRO A 343 26.75 -7.95 13.48
CA PRO A 343 26.62 -8.59 14.79
C PRO A 343 25.31 -8.16 15.46
N ASP A 344 24.42 -9.12 15.68
CA ASP A 344 23.15 -8.86 16.39
C ASP A 344 23.26 -9.42 17.82
N ARG A 345 23.28 -8.53 18.81
CA ARG A 345 23.44 -8.87 20.23
C ARG A 345 22.12 -8.85 20.99
N LEU A 346 21.05 -8.34 20.37
CA LEU A 346 19.74 -8.24 21.00
C LEU A 346 18.98 -9.56 20.89
N SER A 347 18.50 -10.04 22.01
CA SER A 347 17.61 -11.20 22.05
C SER A 347 16.25 -10.90 21.42
N VAL A 348 15.54 -11.94 20.98
CA VAL A 348 14.17 -11.82 20.48
C VAL A 348 13.25 -11.18 21.52
N ALA A 349 13.47 -11.46 22.80
CA ALA A 349 12.68 -10.90 23.91
C ALA A 349 12.88 -9.38 24.04
N GLU A 350 14.13 -8.91 23.97
CA GLU A 350 14.44 -7.47 24.01
C GLU A 350 13.84 -6.72 22.80
N LYS A 351 13.98 -7.25 21.59
CA LYS A 351 13.37 -6.68 20.39
C LYS A 351 11.85 -6.58 20.53
N LYS A 352 11.23 -7.63 21.07
CA LYS A 352 9.79 -7.63 21.34
C LYS A 352 9.41 -6.60 22.38
N HIS A 353 10.17 -6.49 23.46
CA HIS A 353 9.95 -5.50 24.52
C HIS A 353 9.99 -4.06 23.98
N ARG A 354 11.02 -3.72 23.19
CA ARG A 354 11.12 -2.40 22.52
C ARG A 354 9.93 -2.16 21.58
N LEU A 355 9.52 -3.19 20.82
CA LEU A 355 8.36 -3.09 19.93
C LEU A 355 7.08 -2.80 20.71
N ASP A 356 6.85 -3.47 21.84
CA ASP A 356 5.66 -3.30 22.66
C ASP A 356 5.60 -1.87 23.28
N ILE A 357 6.75 -1.35 23.74
CA ILE A 357 6.87 0.05 24.23
C ILE A 357 6.51 1.03 23.12
N LEU A 358 7.15 0.92 21.95
CA LEU A 358 6.93 1.82 20.83
C LEU A 358 5.47 1.81 20.35
N GLN A 359 4.87 0.62 20.21
CA GLN A 359 3.47 0.47 19.79
C GLN A 359 2.50 1.03 20.82
N THR A 360 2.79 0.86 22.10
CA THR A 360 1.96 1.40 23.19
C THR A 360 1.96 2.93 23.14
N ARG A 361 3.15 3.54 23.01
CA ARG A 361 3.26 4.99 22.93
C ARG A 361 2.60 5.55 21.67
N GLN A 362 2.78 4.89 20.53
CA GLN A 362 2.10 5.29 19.28
C GLN A 362 0.58 5.24 19.39
N LYS A 363 0.01 4.23 20.05
CA LYS A 363 -1.44 4.16 20.27
C LYS A 363 -1.95 5.34 21.10
N GLN A 364 -1.20 5.73 22.14
CA GLN A 364 -1.55 6.90 22.95
C GLN A 364 -1.56 8.17 22.10
N ILE A 365 -0.49 8.43 21.34
CA ILE A 365 -0.39 9.60 20.45
C ILE A 365 -1.54 9.61 19.42
N ALA A 366 -1.82 8.48 18.79
CA ALA A 366 -2.90 8.38 17.83
C ALA A 366 -4.27 8.71 18.44
N LEU A 367 -4.52 8.25 19.68
CA LEU A 367 -5.75 8.56 20.40
C LEU A 367 -5.83 10.05 20.76
N GLU A 368 -4.75 10.65 21.27
CA GLU A 368 -4.65 12.08 21.59
C GLU A 368 -4.98 12.94 20.35
N LYS A 369 -4.35 12.64 19.22
CA LYS A 369 -4.61 13.33 17.93
C LYS A 369 -6.03 13.14 17.43
N ASN A 370 -6.58 11.94 17.56
CA ASN A 370 -7.96 11.68 17.14
C ASN A 370 -8.97 12.38 18.06
N LYS A 371 -8.75 12.40 19.39
CA LYS A 371 -9.58 13.17 20.33
C LYS A 371 -9.59 14.67 20.02
N ALA A 372 -8.47 15.24 19.56
CA ALA A 372 -8.41 16.64 19.15
C ALA A 372 -9.28 16.96 17.90
N ARG A 373 -9.88 15.95 17.29
CA ARG A 373 -10.84 16.08 16.18
C ARG A 373 -12.30 16.03 16.64
N GLU A 374 -12.57 15.64 17.87
CA GLU A 374 -13.93 15.66 18.43
C GLU A 374 -14.52 17.07 18.36
N GLY A 375 -15.75 17.17 17.92
CA GLY A 375 -16.46 18.42 17.64
C GLY A 375 -16.14 19.05 16.27
N LYS A 376 -15.12 18.61 15.54
CA LYS A 376 -14.77 19.11 14.20
C LYS A 376 -15.52 18.34 13.11
N VAL A 377 -15.66 18.98 11.95
CA VAL A 377 -16.26 18.38 10.75
C VAL A 377 -15.15 17.85 9.84
N GLU A 378 -15.32 16.61 9.39
CA GLU A 378 -14.44 15.94 8.42
C GLU A 378 -15.22 15.66 7.13
N GLU A 379 -14.67 16.08 5.97
CA GLU A 379 -15.15 15.67 4.65
C GLU A 379 -14.77 14.22 4.40
N VAL A 380 -15.75 13.33 4.31
CA VAL A 380 -15.57 11.88 4.19
C VAL A 380 -16.00 11.39 2.82
N LEU A 381 -15.09 10.75 2.06
CA LEU A 381 -15.45 9.94 0.89
C LEU A 381 -15.96 8.59 1.41
N VAL A 382 -17.24 8.32 1.18
CA VAL A 382 -17.90 7.09 1.66
C VAL A 382 -17.44 5.89 0.83
N GLU A 383 -16.99 4.83 1.51
CA GLU A 383 -16.40 3.65 0.86
C GLU A 383 -17.28 2.41 0.93
N SER A 384 -18.02 2.23 2.02
CA SER A 384 -18.81 1.03 2.24
C SER A 384 -19.88 1.22 3.30
N PHE A 385 -20.85 0.31 3.29
CA PHE A 385 -21.87 0.18 4.30
C PHE A 385 -21.75 -1.16 5.04
N ASP A 386 -21.66 -1.11 6.36
CA ASP A 386 -21.73 -2.29 7.24
C ASP A 386 -23.18 -2.55 7.64
N ALA A 387 -23.83 -3.46 6.94
CA ALA A 387 -25.25 -3.78 7.17
C ALA A 387 -25.52 -4.38 8.56
N LEU A 388 -24.56 -5.04 9.18
CA LEU A 388 -24.70 -5.61 10.53
C LEU A 388 -24.72 -4.53 11.61
N LYS A 389 -23.94 -3.47 11.41
CA LYS A 389 -23.85 -2.35 12.36
C LYS A 389 -24.72 -1.16 11.97
N MET A 390 -25.34 -1.21 10.79
CA MET A 390 -26.09 -0.10 10.19
C MET A 390 -25.25 1.20 10.14
N ASN A 391 -23.98 1.08 9.76
CA ASN A 391 -23.02 2.19 9.71
C ASN A 391 -22.37 2.31 8.34
N TRP A 392 -22.24 3.53 7.88
CA TRP A 392 -21.35 3.90 6.79
C TRP A 392 -19.91 4.00 7.26
N ALA A 393 -18.98 3.68 6.38
CA ALA A 393 -17.56 3.87 6.60
C ALA A 393 -16.92 4.57 5.39
N GLY A 394 -16.00 5.48 5.67
CA GLY A 394 -15.26 6.18 4.62
C GLY A 394 -13.96 6.77 5.15
N ARG A 395 -13.29 7.58 4.32
CA ARG A 395 -12.03 8.21 4.69
C ARG A 395 -12.08 9.72 4.52
N SER A 396 -11.53 10.41 5.53
CA SER A 396 -11.30 11.84 5.45
C SER A 396 -10.13 12.16 4.50
N ARG A 397 -9.95 13.44 4.14
CA ARG A 397 -8.80 13.89 3.35
C ARG A 397 -7.45 13.57 4.04
N SER A 398 -7.39 13.60 5.37
CA SER A 398 -6.22 13.20 6.15
C SER A 398 -6.07 11.67 6.35
N ASN A 399 -6.83 10.87 5.58
CA ASN A 399 -6.81 9.41 5.56
C ASN A 399 -7.28 8.73 6.85
N LYS A 400 -8.06 9.45 7.69
CA LYS A 400 -8.70 8.86 8.88
C LYS A 400 -9.93 8.07 8.47
N ILE A 401 -10.10 6.87 9.05
CA ILE A 401 -11.33 6.11 8.92
C ILE A 401 -12.39 6.79 9.77
N VAL A 402 -13.54 7.06 9.18
CA VAL A 402 -14.69 7.69 9.82
C VAL A 402 -15.90 6.79 9.65
N HIS A 403 -16.56 6.49 10.77
CA HIS A 403 -17.83 5.75 10.81
C HIS A 403 -18.95 6.68 11.22
N PHE A 404 -20.09 6.55 10.58
CA PHE A 404 -21.30 7.30 10.96
C PHE A 404 -22.54 6.46 10.70
N PRO A 405 -23.64 6.61 11.51
CA PRO A 405 -24.84 5.80 11.37
C PRO A 405 -25.62 6.18 10.11
N GLN A 406 -26.36 5.23 9.59
CA GLN A 406 -27.40 5.51 8.60
C GLN A 406 -28.56 6.23 9.28
N GLU A 407 -29.03 7.36 8.72
CA GLU A 407 -30.20 8.05 9.22
C GLU A 407 -31.46 7.21 8.94
N LYS A 408 -32.38 7.15 9.92
CA LYS A 408 -33.59 6.31 9.86
C LYS A 408 -34.54 6.70 8.71
N GLU A 409 -34.50 7.95 8.27
CA GLU A 409 -35.36 8.47 7.20
C GLU A 409 -34.79 8.26 5.79
N SER A 410 -33.47 8.01 5.66
CA SER A 410 -32.77 7.82 4.38
C SER A 410 -32.56 6.36 4.00
N VAL A 411 -33.46 5.46 4.37
CA VAL A 411 -33.33 3.97 4.28
C VAL A 411 -33.04 3.43 2.86
N LYS A 412 -32.98 4.27 1.82
CA LYS A 412 -32.86 3.80 0.42
C LYS A 412 -31.69 4.39 -0.38
N GLU A 413 -30.95 5.34 0.15
CA GLU A 413 -29.91 6.01 -0.64
C GLU A 413 -28.55 5.36 -0.40
N ASP A 414 -27.92 4.83 -1.46
CA ASP A 414 -26.52 4.40 -1.43
C ASP A 414 -25.61 5.63 -1.41
N LEU A 415 -24.85 5.78 -0.32
CA LEU A 415 -23.91 6.87 -0.14
C LEU A 415 -22.50 6.54 -0.67
N THR A 416 -22.27 5.33 -1.17
CA THR A 416 -20.96 4.91 -1.71
C THR A 416 -20.49 5.87 -2.80
N GLY A 417 -19.26 6.37 -2.66
CA GLY A 417 -18.68 7.35 -3.59
C GLY A 417 -19.12 8.79 -3.38
N LYS A 418 -20.01 9.10 -2.44
CA LYS A 418 -20.39 10.48 -2.11
C LYS A 418 -19.43 11.07 -1.08
N TYR A 419 -19.30 12.39 -1.11
CA TYR A 419 -18.64 13.15 -0.06
C TYR A 419 -19.67 13.59 0.96
N ILE A 420 -19.46 13.23 2.21
CA ILE A 420 -20.35 13.55 3.34
C ILE A 420 -19.53 14.30 4.38
N ASP A 421 -20.03 15.43 4.81
CA ASP A 421 -19.50 16.14 5.98
C ASP A 421 -19.99 15.44 7.24
N VAL A 422 -19.04 14.96 8.07
CA VAL A 422 -19.31 14.24 9.29
C VAL A 422 -18.73 14.99 10.48
N LYS A 423 -19.57 15.36 11.45
CA LYS A 423 -19.15 15.90 12.72
C LYS A 423 -18.67 14.78 13.62
N VAL A 424 -17.41 14.84 14.02
CA VAL A 424 -16.80 13.83 14.89
C VAL A 424 -17.34 13.94 16.30
N ILE A 425 -17.93 12.87 16.84
CA ILE A 425 -18.49 12.80 18.19
C ILE A 425 -17.58 12.04 19.13
N LYS A 426 -16.93 10.99 18.63
CA LYS A 426 -16.08 10.12 19.45
C LYS A 426 -14.88 9.63 18.66
N ALA A 427 -13.74 9.63 19.30
CA ALA A 427 -12.49 9.15 18.74
C ALA A 427 -12.02 7.84 19.36
N ASN A 428 -11.52 6.94 18.53
CA ASN A 428 -10.79 5.74 18.90
C ASN A 428 -9.33 5.83 18.42
N HIS A 429 -8.49 4.86 18.77
CA HIS A 429 -7.09 4.82 18.36
C HIS A 429 -6.91 4.82 16.82
N PHE A 430 -7.80 4.15 16.07
CA PHE A 430 -7.66 3.92 14.63
C PHE A 430 -8.78 4.50 13.79
N SER A 431 -9.86 5.00 14.40
CA SER A 431 -11.03 5.51 13.69
C SER A 431 -11.73 6.61 14.47
N LEU A 432 -12.55 7.36 13.76
CA LEU A 432 -13.45 8.38 14.27
C LEU A 432 -14.88 7.87 14.12
N MET A 433 -15.76 8.29 15.03
CA MET A 433 -17.20 8.08 14.96
C MET A 433 -17.88 9.45 14.95
N GLY A 434 -18.85 9.63 14.09
CA GLY A 434 -19.56 10.91 13.97
C GLY A 434 -20.99 10.76 13.52
N GLU A 435 -21.61 11.86 13.25
CA GLU A 435 -22.94 11.99 12.67
C GLU A 435 -22.88 12.89 11.45
N VAL A 436 -23.81 12.71 10.51
CA VAL A 436 -23.90 13.55 9.31
C VAL A 436 -24.12 15.01 9.72
N PHE A 437 -23.29 15.90 9.17
CA PHE A 437 -23.36 17.30 9.46
C PHE A 437 -24.21 18.01 8.41
N ASN A 438 -25.41 18.57 8.75
CA ASN A 438 -26.35 19.30 7.90
C ASN A 438 -26.45 20.81 8.25
N GLU A 439 -26.35 21.78 7.34
CA GLU A 439 -26.37 23.24 7.63
C GLU A 439 -27.74 23.84 8.00
N SER A 440 -28.89 23.16 7.73
CA SER A 440 -30.22 23.64 8.16
C SER A 440 -30.49 23.43 9.66
N THR A 441 -29.65 22.61 10.28
CA THR A 441 -29.46 22.43 11.74
C THR A 441 -28.08 22.91 12.18
N GLY A 442 -27.38 23.74 11.38
CA GLY A 442 -25.95 23.99 11.38
C GLY A 442 -25.16 23.13 10.34
N PHE A 443 -25.74 22.72 9.20
CA PHE A 443 -25.31 21.60 8.36
C PHE A 443 -25.34 21.86 6.83
N ARG A 444 -24.30 21.48 6.04
CA ARG A 444 -24.21 21.65 4.57
C ARG A 444 -24.73 20.45 3.78
N ARG A 445 -25.37 20.74 2.66
CA ARG A 445 -25.90 19.74 1.74
C ARG A 445 -24.81 18.98 0.99
N ILE A 446 -25.14 17.74 0.61
CA ILE A 446 -24.40 16.87 -0.31
C ILE A 446 -24.11 17.63 -1.61
N HIS A 447 -22.85 17.77 -1.99
CA HIS A 447 -22.49 18.17 -3.36
C HIS A 447 -22.57 16.94 -4.25
N SER A 448 -23.68 16.81 -5.00
CA SER A 448 -23.70 16.01 -6.21
C SER A 448 -23.13 16.87 -7.35
N SER A 449 -22.04 16.45 -7.97
CA SER A 449 -21.57 17.02 -9.23
C SER A 449 -22.45 16.50 -10.39
N GLU A 450 -23.73 16.86 -10.41
CA GLU A 450 -24.52 16.82 -11.64
C GLU A 450 -24.22 18.11 -12.41
N GLY A 451 -23.35 17.98 -13.40
CA GLY A 451 -23.11 19.03 -14.37
C GLY A 451 -24.35 19.28 -15.19
N ASP A 452 -25.01 20.44 -14.97
CA ASP A 452 -25.97 21.02 -15.88
C ASP A 452 -25.28 21.24 -17.24
N ARG A 453 -25.49 20.29 -18.15
CA ARG A 453 -25.24 20.49 -19.58
C ARG A 453 -26.52 21.01 -20.21
N THR A 454 -26.74 22.31 -20.14
CA THR A 454 -27.62 22.97 -21.09
C THR A 454 -26.86 23.13 -22.40
N TYR A 455 -27.23 22.35 -23.39
CA TYR A 455 -26.95 22.67 -24.79
C TYR A 455 -27.75 23.91 -25.22
N ASN A 456 -27.05 24.92 -25.70
CA ASN A 456 -27.51 25.86 -26.73
C ASN A 456 -26.46 25.87 -27.83
#